data_e1175fa1dcce2c8c75d19cc9f3ea821d
#
_entry.id   e1175fa1dcce2c8c75d19cc9f3ea821d
#
_cell.length_a   1.000
_cell.length_b   1.000
_cell.length_c   1.000
_cell.angle_alpha   90.00
_cell.angle_beta   90.00
_cell.angle_gamma   90.00
#
_symmetry.space_group_name_H-M   'P 1'
#
loop_
_entity.id
_entity.type
_entity.pdbx_description
1 polymer ?
#
loop_
_entity_poly.entity_id
_entity_poly.type
_entity_poly.pdbx_seq_one_letter_code
_entity_poly.pdbx_strand_id
1 'polypeptide(L)'
;MSLHHLLFAIAFCVAVFIANAYIYRQLFRVIFPRFKGFFLVVCIVLFISNVVFLFSMRANFLPDFLYTTLSILLGFSFFFFLIALIYDIVKFIAFKSVKNIDANRRKTLKLICDLGVLFVAFGCFLQGIFKAIKIPPIKYVDLNANLGIKIAMISDVHLGKNLHKDFLEKLIAKINEQEVDYVVIVGDLIDTNIDDIDYLDLLNTFNKPCFYVTGNHEYYHDATKIIAKLKQTNIKVLENESIDLGKIVLSGINDLKGAKYGMPMDLAPIYKNFNDTKYNILLAHQPVVAKEFDLSRFDLVLSGHTHAGQIFPFSIFVLMQQGFLHGLYEIGKKTKLYVSSGAGFWGPSIRFLAPSEIVIIRL
;
A
#
# COMPACT_ATOMS: atom_id res chain seq x y z
N MET A 1 -17.06 20.74 0.45
CA MET A 1 -16.46 19.65 -0.38
C MET A 1 -16.09 20.28 -1.72
N SER A 2 -14.84 20.19 -2.18
CA SER A 2 -14.46 20.72 -3.49
C SER A 2 -15.14 19.92 -4.62
N LEU A 3 -15.30 20.54 -5.81
CA LEU A 3 -15.87 19.86 -6.99
C LEU A 3 -15.14 18.55 -7.31
N HIS A 4 -13.82 18.52 -7.18
CA HIS A 4 -13.01 17.32 -7.41
C HIS A 4 -13.37 16.18 -6.45
N HIS A 5 -13.61 16.48 -5.19
CA HIS A 5 -14.03 15.49 -4.20
C HIS A 5 -15.43 14.93 -4.49
N LEU A 6 -16.34 15.79 -4.96
CA LEU A 6 -17.68 15.36 -5.37
C LEU A 6 -17.62 14.43 -6.58
N LEU A 7 -16.87 14.83 -7.61
CA LEU A 7 -16.68 14.02 -8.82
C LEU A 7 -16.04 12.64 -8.51
N PHE A 8 -15.04 12.64 -7.64
CA PHE A 8 -14.43 11.39 -7.17
C PHE A 8 -15.43 10.49 -6.45
N ALA A 9 -16.25 11.05 -5.53
CA ALA A 9 -17.25 10.27 -4.80
C ALA A 9 -18.31 9.69 -5.75
N ILE A 10 -18.78 10.47 -6.73
CA ILE A 10 -19.73 9.99 -7.74
C ILE A 10 -19.10 8.88 -8.58
N ALA A 11 -17.87 9.09 -9.09
CA ALA A 11 -17.17 8.07 -9.90
C ALA A 11 -16.96 6.77 -9.11
N PHE A 12 -16.58 6.86 -7.84
CA PHE A 12 -16.43 5.69 -6.96
C PHE A 12 -17.78 4.97 -6.78
N CYS A 13 -18.87 5.69 -6.45
CA CYS A 13 -20.19 5.10 -6.28
C CYS A 13 -20.68 4.39 -7.56
N VAL A 14 -20.45 5.00 -8.73
CA VAL A 14 -20.78 4.37 -10.03
C VAL A 14 -19.94 3.12 -10.25
N ALA A 15 -18.63 3.18 -9.99
CA ALA A 15 -17.73 2.05 -10.16
C ALA A 15 -18.11 0.86 -9.27
N VAL A 16 -18.35 1.08 -7.97
CA VAL A 16 -18.75 -0.01 -7.06
C VAL A 16 -20.17 -0.52 -7.34
N PHE A 17 -21.07 0.34 -7.84
CA PHE A 17 -22.38 -0.12 -8.32
C PHE A 17 -22.25 -1.07 -9.50
N ILE A 18 -21.47 -0.68 -10.52
CA ILE A 18 -21.21 -1.52 -11.71
C ILE A 18 -20.56 -2.83 -11.29
N ALA A 19 -19.56 -2.78 -10.41
CA ALA A 19 -18.85 -3.96 -9.91
C ALA A 19 -19.80 -4.95 -9.24
N ASN A 20 -20.62 -4.50 -8.29
CA ASN A 20 -21.57 -5.37 -7.57
C ASN A 20 -22.70 -5.87 -8.47
N ALA A 21 -23.21 -5.05 -9.39
CA ALA A 21 -24.18 -5.48 -10.39
C ALA A 21 -23.59 -6.54 -11.35
N TYR A 22 -22.33 -6.42 -11.71
CA TYR A 22 -21.63 -7.38 -12.56
C TYR A 22 -21.40 -8.71 -11.83
N ILE A 23 -20.92 -8.68 -10.57
CA ILE A 23 -20.78 -9.86 -9.70
C ILE A 23 -22.12 -10.61 -9.60
N TYR A 24 -23.20 -9.88 -9.32
CA TYR A 24 -24.53 -10.46 -9.25
C TYR A 24 -24.91 -11.17 -10.56
N ARG A 25 -24.77 -10.47 -11.69
CA ARG A 25 -25.22 -10.99 -13.01
C ARG A 25 -24.40 -12.17 -13.49
N GLN A 26 -23.08 -12.13 -13.31
CA GLN A 26 -22.15 -13.09 -13.94
C GLN A 26 -21.79 -14.27 -13.03
N LEU A 27 -21.82 -14.08 -11.72
CA LEU A 27 -21.52 -15.15 -10.76
C LEU A 27 -22.80 -15.63 -10.06
N PHE A 28 -23.36 -14.84 -9.18
CA PHE A 28 -24.37 -15.34 -8.24
C PHE A 28 -25.69 -15.76 -8.89
N ARG A 29 -26.23 -14.95 -9.79
CA ARG A 29 -27.48 -15.27 -10.50
C ARG A 29 -27.34 -16.52 -11.38
N VAL A 30 -26.16 -16.73 -11.96
CA VAL A 30 -25.87 -17.83 -12.88
C VAL A 30 -25.63 -19.12 -12.11
N ILE A 31 -24.83 -19.07 -11.06
CA ILE A 31 -24.41 -20.24 -10.28
C ILE A 31 -25.51 -20.69 -9.33
N PHE A 32 -26.24 -19.74 -8.73
CA PHE A 32 -27.27 -20.00 -7.72
C PHE A 32 -28.63 -19.47 -8.13
N PRO A 33 -29.27 -19.96 -9.23
CA PRO A 33 -30.49 -19.40 -9.77
C PRO A 33 -31.69 -19.50 -8.80
N ARG A 34 -31.68 -20.52 -7.92
CA ARG A 34 -32.71 -20.69 -6.88
C ARG A 34 -32.64 -19.64 -5.78
N PHE A 35 -31.47 -19.08 -5.53
CA PHE A 35 -31.19 -18.09 -4.49
C PHE A 35 -30.94 -16.68 -5.05
N LYS A 36 -31.37 -16.40 -6.29
CA LYS A 36 -31.15 -15.13 -6.98
C LYS A 36 -31.56 -13.89 -6.16
N GLY A 37 -32.71 -13.97 -5.47
CA GLY A 37 -33.22 -12.89 -4.64
C GLY A 37 -32.33 -12.62 -3.42
N PHE A 38 -31.88 -13.68 -2.74
CA PHE A 38 -30.93 -13.57 -1.62
C PHE A 38 -29.61 -12.90 -2.06
N PHE A 39 -29.02 -13.37 -3.15
CA PHE A 39 -27.76 -12.79 -3.65
C PHE A 39 -27.93 -11.37 -4.20
N LEU A 40 -29.11 -10.99 -4.69
CA LEU A 40 -29.39 -9.60 -5.03
C LEU A 40 -29.30 -8.71 -3.79
N VAL A 41 -29.93 -9.12 -2.68
CA VAL A 41 -29.84 -8.41 -1.40
C VAL A 41 -28.40 -8.31 -0.92
N VAL A 42 -27.64 -9.42 -0.99
CA VAL A 42 -26.20 -9.41 -0.65
C VAL A 42 -25.43 -8.36 -1.46
N CYS A 43 -25.63 -8.30 -2.78
CA CYS A 43 -24.95 -7.30 -3.61
C CYS A 43 -25.38 -5.85 -3.32
N ILE A 44 -26.65 -5.63 -2.94
CA ILE A 44 -27.13 -4.32 -2.50
C ILE A 44 -26.44 -3.93 -1.17
N VAL A 45 -26.35 -4.86 -0.22
CA VAL A 45 -25.67 -4.63 1.06
C VAL A 45 -24.18 -4.33 0.82
N LEU A 46 -23.50 -5.09 -0.05
CA LEU A 46 -22.11 -4.82 -0.44
C LEU A 46 -21.95 -3.43 -1.04
N PHE A 47 -22.83 -3.03 -1.95
CA PHE A 47 -22.80 -1.68 -2.53
C PHE A 47 -22.94 -0.60 -1.45
N ILE A 48 -23.94 -0.71 -0.58
CA ILE A 48 -24.15 0.25 0.52
C ILE A 48 -22.93 0.29 1.44
N SER A 49 -22.39 -0.89 1.81
CA SER A 49 -21.19 -1.01 2.64
C SER A 49 -19.99 -0.27 2.03
N ASN A 50 -19.76 -0.41 0.73
CA ASN A 50 -18.67 0.25 0.02
C ASN A 50 -18.85 1.77 -0.01
N VAL A 51 -20.09 2.26 -0.16
CA VAL A 51 -20.40 3.70 -0.10
C VAL A 51 -20.17 4.24 1.32
N VAL A 52 -20.65 3.53 2.35
CA VAL A 52 -20.43 3.91 3.75
C VAL A 52 -18.94 3.96 4.07
N PHE A 53 -18.16 2.96 3.60
CA PHE A 53 -16.71 2.95 3.78
C PHE A 53 -16.03 4.19 3.18
N LEU A 54 -16.37 4.57 1.95
CA LEU A 54 -15.83 5.78 1.31
C LEU A 54 -16.00 7.03 2.17
N PHE A 55 -17.18 7.21 2.75
CA PHE A 55 -17.44 8.36 3.62
C PHE A 55 -16.74 8.25 4.97
N SER A 56 -16.61 7.02 5.50
CA SER A 56 -15.93 6.80 6.78
C SER A 56 -14.42 7.04 6.75
N MET A 57 -13.78 6.89 5.60
CA MET A 57 -12.34 7.21 5.42
C MET A 57 -12.00 8.66 5.77
N ARG A 58 -12.97 9.58 5.64
CA ARG A 58 -12.76 11.02 5.91
C ARG A 58 -13.40 11.50 7.20
N ALA A 59 -14.51 10.93 7.57
CA ALA A 59 -15.36 11.47 8.63
C ALA A 59 -15.14 10.83 10.01
N ASN A 60 -14.28 9.83 10.12
CA ASN A 60 -13.86 9.12 11.35
C ASN A 60 -15.02 8.73 12.32
N PHE A 61 -16.24 8.45 11.78
CA PHE A 61 -17.44 8.22 12.60
C PHE A 61 -17.69 6.76 12.96
N LEU A 62 -16.93 5.82 12.38
CA LEU A 62 -17.13 4.39 12.63
C LEU A 62 -16.15 3.85 13.68
N PRO A 63 -16.59 2.92 14.55
CA PRO A 63 -15.66 2.16 15.39
C PRO A 63 -14.78 1.25 14.53
N ASP A 64 -13.57 0.95 15.01
CA ASP A 64 -12.52 0.29 14.22
C ASP A 64 -12.94 -1.07 13.65
N PHE A 65 -13.64 -1.90 14.45
CA PHE A 65 -14.10 -3.21 13.98
C PHE A 65 -15.05 -3.10 12.78
N LEU A 66 -15.92 -2.07 12.79
CA LEU A 66 -16.87 -1.86 11.69
C LEU A 66 -16.15 -1.29 10.47
N TYR A 67 -15.23 -0.34 10.67
CA TYR A 67 -14.38 0.19 9.63
C TYR A 67 -13.59 -0.93 8.93
N THR A 68 -12.93 -1.80 9.69
CA THR A 68 -12.20 -2.96 9.17
C THR A 68 -13.12 -3.94 8.42
N THR A 69 -14.31 -4.19 8.95
CA THR A 69 -15.31 -5.03 8.26
C THR A 69 -15.69 -4.45 6.90
N LEU A 70 -15.98 -3.15 6.83
CA LEU A 70 -16.33 -2.48 5.57
C LEU A 70 -15.17 -2.44 4.60
N SER A 71 -13.95 -2.27 5.09
CA SER A 71 -12.71 -2.36 4.32
C SER A 71 -12.56 -3.74 3.65
N ILE A 72 -12.81 -4.82 4.40
CA ILE A 72 -12.82 -6.20 3.87
C ILE A 72 -13.92 -6.37 2.80
N LEU A 73 -15.12 -5.83 3.02
CA LEU A 73 -16.22 -5.90 2.06
C LEU A 73 -15.93 -5.13 0.77
N LEU A 74 -15.23 -4.00 0.85
CA LEU A 74 -14.72 -3.30 -0.34
C LEU A 74 -13.72 -4.17 -1.10
N GLY A 75 -12.77 -4.78 -0.36
CA GLY A 75 -11.81 -5.72 -0.94
C GLY A 75 -12.51 -6.91 -1.62
N PHE A 76 -13.57 -7.44 -1.01
CA PHE A 76 -14.42 -8.49 -1.59
C PHE A 76 -15.04 -8.03 -2.92
N SER A 77 -15.73 -6.87 -2.92
CA SER A 77 -16.37 -6.34 -4.13
C SER A 77 -15.37 -6.16 -5.27
N PHE A 78 -14.22 -5.57 -4.99
CA PHE A 78 -13.17 -5.34 -5.99
C PHE A 78 -12.58 -6.67 -6.51
N PHE A 79 -12.20 -7.58 -5.61
CA PHE A 79 -11.56 -8.84 -5.95
C PHE A 79 -12.51 -9.75 -6.74
N PHE A 80 -13.77 -9.92 -6.29
CA PHE A 80 -14.74 -10.75 -7.00
C PHE A 80 -15.21 -10.15 -8.32
N PHE A 81 -15.19 -8.83 -8.45
CA PHE A 81 -15.42 -8.18 -9.74
C PHE A 81 -14.34 -8.57 -10.75
N LEU A 82 -13.06 -8.53 -10.35
CA LEU A 82 -11.94 -8.95 -11.21
C LEU A 82 -12.04 -10.43 -11.60
N ILE A 83 -12.34 -11.29 -10.64
CA ILE A 83 -12.54 -12.73 -10.91
C ILE A 83 -13.70 -12.94 -11.88
N ALA A 84 -14.80 -12.20 -11.71
CA ALA A 84 -15.96 -12.30 -12.62
C ALA A 84 -15.59 -11.88 -14.05
N LEU A 85 -14.80 -10.83 -14.23
CA LEU A 85 -14.29 -10.38 -15.53
C LEU A 85 -13.40 -11.44 -16.19
N ILE A 86 -12.39 -11.93 -15.46
CA ILE A 86 -11.47 -12.96 -15.96
C ILE A 86 -12.25 -14.22 -16.32
N TYR A 87 -13.17 -14.63 -15.47
CA TYR A 87 -13.96 -15.82 -15.69
C TYR A 87 -14.88 -15.71 -16.92
N ASP A 88 -15.46 -14.54 -17.18
CA ASP A 88 -16.25 -14.31 -18.38
C ASP A 88 -15.41 -14.44 -19.65
N ILE A 89 -14.19 -13.89 -19.64
CA ILE A 89 -13.25 -14.03 -20.76
C ILE A 89 -12.91 -15.51 -20.99
N VAL A 90 -12.57 -16.23 -19.91
CA VAL A 90 -12.24 -17.67 -19.99
C VAL A 90 -13.44 -18.47 -20.51
N LYS A 91 -14.65 -18.21 -20.01
CA LYS A 91 -15.87 -18.85 -20.51
C LYS A 91 -16.08 -18.60 -22.01
N PHE A 92 -15.96 -17.35 -22.44
CA PHE A 92 -16.13 -16.98 -23.83
C PHE A 92 -15.17 -17.76 -24.74
N ILE A 93 -13.90 -17.87 -24.36
CA ILE A 93 -12.88 -18.60 -25.13
C ILE A 93 -13.16 -20.12 -25.10
N ALA A 94 -13.35 -20.69 -23.91
CA ALA A 94 -13.49 -22.13 -23.71
C ALA A 94 -14.76 -22.69 -24.38
N PHE A 95 -15.90 -22.02 -24.21
CA PHE A 95 -17.18 -22.56 -24.74
C PHE A 95 -17.43 -22.26 -26.22
N LYS A 96 -16.69 -21.33 -26.81
CA LYS A 96 -16.70 -21.13 -28.27
C LYS A 96 -16.08 -22.32 -29.02
N SER A 97 -15.10 -22.99 -28.41
CA SER A 97 -14.35 -24.09 -29.01
C SER A 97 -15.02 -25.47 -28.87
N VAL A 98 -16.04 -25.61 -27.98
CA VAL A 98 -16.62 -26.92 -27.64
C VAL A 98 -18.00 -27.06 -28.28
N LYS A 99 -18.04 -27.50 -29.55
CA LYS A 99 -19.30 -27.68 -30.30
C LYS A 99 -19.97 -29.07 -30.14
N ASN A 100 -19.23 -30.10 -29.67
CA ASN A 100 -19.66 -31.49 -29.78
C ASN A 100 -19.90 -32.22 -28.43
N ILE A 101 -20.26 -31.50 -27.35
CA ILE A 101 -20.58 -32.13 -26.04
C ILE A 101 -22.12 -32.16 -25.84
N ASP A 102 -22.63 -33.28 -25.35
CA ASP A 102 -24.03 -33.43 -24.91
C ASP A 102 -24.47 -32.35 -23.92
N ALA A 103 -25.67 -31.83 -24.07
CA ALA A 103 -26.17 -30.67 -23.33
C ALA A 103 -26.14 -30.85 -21.79
N ASN A 104 -26.40 -32.07 -21.30
CA ASN A 104 -26.40 -32.37 -19.86
C ASN A 104 -24.95 -32.39 -19.32
N ARG A 105 -24.03 -33.05 -20.03
CA ARG A 105 -22.60 -33.03 -19.69
C ARG A 105 -22.04 -31.62 -19.70
N ARG A 106 -22.43 -30.81 -20.68
CA ARG A 106 -22.01 -29.37 -20.76
C ARG A 106 -22.52 -28.58 -19.55
N LYS A 107 -23.75 -28.80 -19.11
CA LYS A 107 -24.35 -28.13 -17.93
C LYS A 107 -23.59 -28.52 -16.64
N THR A 108 -23.32 -29.82 -16.47
CA THR A 108 -22.59 -30.34 -15.31
C THR A 108 -21.13 -29.83 -15.27
N LEU A 109 -20.42 -29.90 -16.38
CA LEU A 109 -19.04 -29.36 -16.47
C LEU A 109 -19.01 -27.87 -16.17
N LYS A 110 -19.98 -27.10 -16.70
CA LYS A 110 -20.07 -25.67 -16.40
C LYS A 110 -20.28 -25.43 -14.91
N LEU A 111 -21.17 -26.16 -14.26
CA LEU A 111 -21.40 -26.00 -12.81
C LEU A 111 -20.15 -26.35 -11.99
N ILE A 112 -19.45 -27.43 -12.34
CA ILE A 112 -18.18 -27.79 -11.67
C ILE A 112 -17.13 -26.69 -11.83
N CYS A 113 -16.99 -26.13 -13.05
CA CYS A 113 -16.08 -25.01 -13.28
C CYS A 113 -16.49 -23.75 -12.51
N ASP A 114 -17.79 -23.41 -12.53
CA ASP A 114 -18.34 -22.27 -11.81
C ASP A 114 -18.06 -22.37 -10.29
N LEU A 115 -18.31 -23.51 -9.67
CA LEU A 115 -18.05 -23.77 -8.26
C LEU A 115 -16.54 -23.82 -7.95
N GLY A 116 -15.75 -24.42 -8.82
CA GLY A 116 -14.30 -24.48 -8.70
C GLY A 116 -13.67 -23.08 -8.70
N VAL A 117 -14.10 -22.22 -9.61
CA VAL A 117 -13.63 -20.81 -9.67
C VAL A 117 -14.01 -20.05 -8.41
N LEU A 118 -15.24 -20.20 -7.90
CA LEU A 118 -15.65 -19.55 -6.65
C LEU A 118 -14.84 -20.04 -5.46
N PHE A 119 -14.58 -21.34 -5.37
CA PHE A 119 -13.77 -21.93 -4.29
C PHE A 119 -12.35 -21.38 -4.29
N VAL A 120 -11.69 -21.38 -5.46
CA VAL A 120 -10.33 -20.84 -5.62
C VAL A 120 -10.33 -19.33 -5.33
N ALA A 121 -11.30 -18.59 -5.87
CA ALA A 121 -11.40 -17.14 -5.63
C ALA A 121 -11.55 -16.82 -4.15
N PHE A 122 -12.40 -17.55 -3.43
CA PHE A 122 -12.59 -17.36 -2.01
C PHE A 122 -11.31 -17.70 -1.21
N GLY A 123 -10.64 -18.80 -1.55
CA GLY A 123 -9.35 -19.17 -0.96
C GLY A 123 -8.29 -18.10 -1.17
N CYS A 124 -8.15 -17.57 -2.39
CA CYS A 124 -7.23 -16.48 -2.70
C CYS A 124 -7.61 -15.18 -1.96
N PHE A 125 -8.89 -14.88 -1.82
CA PHE A 125 -9.36 -13.72 -1.07
C PHE A 125 -8.99 -13.83 0.42
N LEU A 126 -9.26 -14.97 1.07
CA LEU A 126 -8.87 -15.21 2.47
C LEU A 126 -7.34 -15.14 2.65
N GLN A 127 -6.58 -15.73 1.73
CA GLN A 127 -5.12 -15.62 1.74
C GLN A 127 -4.66 -14.16 1.61
N GLY A 128 -5.34 -13.37 0.79
CA GLY A 128 -5.06 -11.94 0.60
C GLY A 128 -5.29 -11.13 1.88
N ILE A 129 -6.38 -11.40 2.62
CA ILE A 129 -6.64 -10.80 3.94
C ILE A 129 -5.53 -11.19 4.91
N PHE A 130 -5.22 -12.48 5.00
CA PHE A 130 -4.17 -12.96 5.90
C PHE A 130 -2.81 -12.30 5.62
N LYS A 131 -2.45 -12.12 4.35
CA LYS A 131 -1.21 -11.44 3.94
C LYS A 131 -1.23 -9.94 4.29
N ALA A 132 -2.39 -9.28 4.28
CA ALA A 132 -2.49 -7.87 4.62
C ALA A 132 -2.21 -7.61 6.11
N ILE A 133 -2.74 -8.46 6.99
CA ILE A 133 -2.63 -8.29 8.46
C ILE A 133 -1.40 -8.94 9.09
N LYS A 134 -0.74 -9.86 8.36
CA LYS A 134 0.46 -10.54 8.86
C LYS A 134 1.65 -9.60 8.90
N ILE A 135 2.48 -9.70 9.95
CA ILE A 135 3.76 -8.99 10.02
C ILE A 135 4.63 -9.37 8.81
N PRO A 136 5.14 -8.38 8.05
CA PRO A 136 5.89 -8.63 6.83
C PRO A 136 7.12 -9.49 7.03
N PRO A 137 7.51 -10.30 6.04
CA PRO A 137 8.80 -10.98 6.05
C PRO A 137 9.96 -9.99 5.90
N ILE A 138 11.14 -10.38 6.39
CA ILE A 138 12.38 -9.67 6.11
C ILE A 138 12.84 -10.01 4.69
N LYS A 139 13.22 -8.99 3.94
CA LYS A 139 13.86 -9.09 2.63
C LYS A 139 15.23 -8.41 2.67
N TYR A 140 16.25 -9.12 2.27
CA TYR A 140 17.61 -8.59 2.17
C TYR A 140 17.87 -8.08 0.75
N VAL A 141 18.47 -6.88 0.67
CA VAL A 141 18.90 -6.24 -0.57
C VAL A 141 20.36 -5.84 -0.43
N ASP A 142 21.22 -6.45 -1.23
CA ASP A 142 22.65 -6.18 -1.23
C ASP A 142 22.99 -5.22 -2.37
N LEU A 143 23.59 -4.09 -2.05
CA LEU A 143 23.96 -3.07 -3.01
C LEU A 143 25.46 -3.08 -3.38
N ASN A 144 26.26 -3.97 -2.71
CA ASN A 144 27.69 -4.14 -2.94
C ASN A 144 28.51 -2.83 -2.83
N ALA A 145 28.10 -1.94 -1.91
CA ALA A 145 28.80 -0.68 -1.69
C ALA A 145 30.06 -0.83 -0.80
N ASN A 146 30.24 -2.00 -0.18
CA ASN A 146 31.39 -2.36 0.69
C ASN A 146 31.60 -1.40 1.87
N LEU A 147 30.54 -0.79 2.40
CA LEU A 147 30.60 0.13 3.54
C LEU A 147 30.50 -0.59 4.89
N GLY A 148 29.94 -1.81 4.89
CA GLY A 148 29.65 -2.59 6.09
C GLY A 148 28.51 -2.01 6.93
N ILE A 149 27.58 -1.26 6.32
CA ILE A 149 26.40 -0.64 6.95
C ILE A 149 25.16 -1.38 6.55
N LYS A 150 24.25 -1.63 7.51
CA LYS A 150 22.95 -2.23 7.29
C LYS A 150 21.86 -1.28 7.74
N ILE A 151 20.86 -1.05 6.88
CA ILE A 151 19.73 -0.16 7.14
C ILE A 151 18.43 -0.98 7.07
N ALA A 152 17.64 -0.98 8.14
CA ALA A 152 16.28 -1.47 8.09
C ALA A 152 15.36 -0.38 7.52
N MET A 153 14.69 -0.67 6.44
CA MET A 153 13.71 0.21 5.82
C MET A 153 12.31 -0.35 5.99
N ILE A 154 11.39 0.47 6.45
CA ILE A 154 9.94 0.27 6.37
C ILE A 154 9.29 1.50 5.73
N SER A 155 8.15 1.30 5.11
CA SER A 155 7.29 2.36 4.57
C SER A 155 5.85 1.92 4.61
N ASP A 156 4.93 2.85 4.45
CA ASP A 156 3.51 2.53 4.23
C ASP A 156 2.93 1.60 5.33
N VAL A 157 3.16 1.96 6.58
CA VAL A 157 2.66 1.20 7.74
C VAL A 157 1.16 1.42 7.92
N HIS A 158 0.69 2.65 7.66
CA HIS A 158 -0.72 3.07 7.77
C HIS A 158 -1.34 2.74 9.11
N LEU A 159 -0.68 3.17 10.20
CA LEU A 159 -1.24 3.07 11.54
C LEU A 159 -2.54 3.87 11.64
N GLY A 160 -3.58 3.25 12.14
CA GLY A 160 -4.90 3.85 12.25
C GLY A 160 -5.97 2.80 12.51
N LYS A 161 -7.11 2.89 11.84
CA LYS A 161 -8.29 2.04 12.10
C LYS A 161 -8.15 0.57 11.72
N ASN A 162 -7.22 0.22 10.85
CA ASN A 162 -7.00 -1.15 10.40
C ASN A 162 -5.77 -1.81 11.07
N LEU A 163 -4.72 -1.04 11.28
CA LEU A 163 -3.46 -1.49 11.85
C LEU A 163 -3.15 -0.67 13.10
N HIS A 164 -3.10 -1.35 14.25
CA HIS A 164 -3.04 -0.74 15.57
C HIS A 164 -1.73 -1.04 16.29
N LYS A 165 -1.71 -0.74 17.59
CA LYS A 165 -0.63 -0.95 18.53
C LYS A 165 0.08 -2.29 18.37
N ASP A 166 -0.68 -3.40 18.36
CA ASP A 166 -0.12 -4.75 18.29
C ASP A 166 0.67 -5.01 16.99
N PHE A 167 0.25 -4.39 15.88
CA PHE A 167 0.97 -4.48 14.63
C PHE A 167 2.30 -3.74 14.71
N LEU A 168 2.29 -2.50 15.23
CA LEU A 168 3.50 -1.69 15.40
C LEU A 168 4.49 -2.35 16.36
N GLU A 169 4.02 -2.86 17.49
CA GLU A 169 4.86 -3.54 18.49
C GLU A 169 5.58 -4.76 17.88
N LYS A 170 4.84 -5.63 17.18
CA LYS A 170 5.42 -6.80 16.49
C LYS A 170 6.35 -6.41 15.34
N LEU A 171 6.04 -5.32 14.63
CA LEU A 171 6.88 -4.81 13.54
C LEU A 171 8.23 -4.33 14.10
N ILE A 172 8.21 -3.52 15.16
CA ILE A 172 9.41 -3.02 15.83
C ILE A 172 10.22 -4.19 16.43
N ALA A 173 9.57 -5.11 17.14
CA ALA A 173 10.23 -6.28 17.70
C ALA A 173 10.99 -7.06 16.62
N LYS A 174 10.36 -7.29 15.47
CA LYS A 174 10.97 -8.00 14.35
C LYS A 174 12.15 -7.27 13.73
N ILE A 175 12.12 -5.92 13.69
CA ILE A 175 13.25 -5.11 13.23
C ILE A 175 14.38 -5.15 14.25
N ASN A 176 14.08 -5.08 15.54
CA ASN A 176 15.05 -5.12 16.64
C ASN A 176 15.80 -6.47 16.73
N GLU A 177 15.21 -7.55 16.23
CA GLU A 177 15.89 -8.86 16.07
C GLU A 177 16.98 -8.84 15.00
N GLN A 178 17.00 -7.79 14.13
CA GLN A 178 17.97 -7.70 13.05
C GLN A 178 19.20 -6.91 13.48
N GLU A 179 20.38 -7.37 13.07
CA GLU A 179 21.64 -6.64 13.23
C GLU A 179 21.73 -5.54 12.19
N VAL A 180 21.16 -4.36 12.50
CA VAL A 180 21.21 -3.16 11.65
C VAL A 180 21.88 -2.01 12.37
N ASP A 181 22.35 -1.03 11.62
CA ASP A 181 22.97 0.19 12.17
C ASP A 181 21.94 1.31 12.32
N TYR A 182 21.00 1.39 11.37
CA TYR A 182 19.98 2.44 11.29
C TYR A 182 18.63 1.85 10.88
N VAL A 183 17.56 2.56 11.29
CA VAL A 183 16.19 2.32 10.84
C VAL A 183 15.71 3.54 10.06
N VAL A 184 15.05 3.36 8.93
CA VAL A 184 14.40 4.43 8.17
C VAL A 184 12.94 4.11 7.92
N ILE A 185 12.07 5.09 8.16
CA ILE A 185 10.62 5.02 7.87
C ILE A 185 10.35 5.98 6.73
N VAL A 186 10.01 5.44 5.57
CA VAL A 186 9.90 6.22 4.32
C VAL A 186 8.44 6.53 4.00
N GLY A 187 7.83 7.34 4.88
CA GLY A 187 6.49 7.90 4.70
C GLY A 187 5.32 6.95 4.99
N ASP A 188 4.14 7.52 5.04
CA ASP A 188 2.85 6.86 5.27
C ASP A 188 2.86 5.96 6.52
N LEU A 189 3.39 6.51 7.62
CA LEU A 189 3.37 5.85 8.92
C LEU A 189 1.98 5.93 9.55
N ILE A 190 1.33 7.09 9.45
CA ILE A 190 0.07 7.43 10.10
C ILE A 190 -1.05 7.64 9.07
N ASP A 191 -2.18 6.97 9.25
CA ASP A 191 -3.35 7.06 8.36
C ASP A 191 -4.66 7.30 9.14
N THR A 192 -4.59 8.13 10.15
CA THR A 192 -5.72 8.60 10.97
C THR A 192 -5.40 9.93 11.63
N ASN A 193 -6.38 10.52 12.33
CA ASN A 193 -6.08 11.64 13.20
C ASN A 193 -5.08 11.20 14.29
N ILE A 194 -3.98 11.93 14.42
CA ILE A 194 -2.90 11.59 15.34
C ILE A 194 -3.35 11.59 16.80
N ASP A 195 -4.43 12.26 17.17
CA ASP A 195 -4.98 12.26 18.53
C ASP A 195 -5.66 10.92 18.87
N ASP A 196 -6.01 10.12 17.86
CA ASP A 196 -6.58 8.79 18.06
C ASP A 196 -5.49 7.73 18.32
N ILE A 197 -4.20 8.11 18.24
CA ILE A 197 -3.05 7.22 18.47
C ILE A 197 -2.41 7.54 19.84
N ASP A 198 -2.57 6.66 20.80
CA ASP A 198 -2.04 6.76 22.15
C ASP A 198 -0.78 5.91 22.40
N TYR A 199 -0.26 5.25 21.36
CA TYR A 199 0.85 4.30 21.44
C TYR A 199 2.09 4.72 20.63
N LEU A 200 2.24 6.01 20.29
CA LEU A 200 3.43 6.51 19.58
C LEU A 200 4.74 6.29 20.35
N ASP A 201 4.68 6.20 21.66
CA ASP A 201 5.84 5.93 22.51
C ASP A 201 6.51 4.58 22.21
N LEU A 202 5.80 3.65 21.56
CA LEU A 202 6.41 2.42 21.04
C LEU A 202 7.55 2.69 20.05
N LEU A 203 7.52 3.82 19.33
CA LEU A 203 8.60 4.21 18.43
C LEU A 203 9.94 4.45 19.15
N ASN A 204 9.90 4.73 20.48
CA ASN A 204 11.08 4.85 21.33
C ASN A 204 11.76 3.50 21.62
N THR A 205 11.09 2.40 21.28
CA THR A 205 11.61 1.04 21.53
C THR A 205 12.46 0.50 20.37
N PHE A 206 12.69 1.27 19.31
CA PHE A 206 13.72 0.92 18.34
C PHE A 206 15.10 0.91 19.01
N ASN A 207 15.85 -0.19 18.83
CA ASN A 207 17.18 -0.36 19.42
C ASN A 207 18.25 0.47 18.69
N LYS A 208 17.94 1.06 17.54
CA LYS A 208 18.86 1.81 16.67
C LYS A 208 18.27 3.18 16.32
N PRO A 209 19.15 4.15 15.98
CA PRO A 209 18.68 5.45 15.51
C PRO A 209 17.67 5.30 14.37
N CYS A 210 16.52 5.94 14.51
CA CYS A 210 15.42 5.89 13.56
C CYS A 210 15.20 7.25 12.91
N PHE A 211 15.09 7.26 11.57
CA PHE A 211 14.87 8.44 10.75
C PHE A 211 13.55 8.30 10.00
N TYR A 212 12.85 9.40 9.84
CA TYR A 212 11.53 9.42 9.21
C TYR A 212 11.41 10.56 8.22
N VAL A 213 10.72 10.32 7.11
CA VAL A 213 10.19 11.34 6.19
C VAL A 213 8.69 11.18 6.05
N THR A 214 7.99 12.27 5.73
CA THR A 214 6.54 12.22 5.49
C THR A 214 6.21 11.50 4.18
N GLY A 215 5.06 10.80 4.16
CA GLY A 215 4.38 10.40 2.95
C GLY A 215 3.15 11.28 2.66
N ASN A 216 2.36 10.90 1.68
CA ASN A 216 1.19 11.71 1.31
C ASN A 216 0.02 11.56 2.29
N HIS A 217 -0.08 10.46 3.04
CA HIS A 217 -1.15 10.23 4.00
C HIS A 217 -1.06 11.14 5.21
N GLU A 218 0.12 11.49 5.69
CA GLU A 218 0.28 12.46 6.76
C GLU A 218 -0.39 13.80 6.41
N TYR A 219 -0.32 14.24 5.17
CA TYR A 219 -0.95 15.49 4.72
C TYR A 219 -2.48 15.39 4.60
N TYR A 220 -3.06 14.20 4.55
CA TYR A 220 -4.51 14.05 4.64
C TYR A 220 -5.03 14.17 6.07
N HIS A 221 -4.16 14.02 7.09
CA HIS A 221 -4.49 13.93 8.51
C HIS A 221 -3.74 14.98 9.38
N ASP A 222 -3.38 16.14 8.81
CA ASP A 222 -2.62 17.20 9.49
C ASP A 222 -1.15 16.83 9.76
N ALA A 223 -0.33 16.89 8.69
CA ALA A 223 1.11 16.58 8.75
C ALA A 223 1.85 17.41 9.80
N THR A 224 1.49 18.69 10.00
CA THR A 224 2.15 19.55 10.99
C THR A 224 2.00 18.98 12.40
N LYS A 225 0.80 18.54 12.75
CA LYS A 225 0.51 17.96 14.06
C LYS A 225 1.16 16.58 14.23
N ILE A 226 1.14 15.76 13.16
CA ILE A 226 1.80 14.45 13.15
C ILE A 226 3.31 14.61 13.37
N ILE A 227 3.97 15.50 12.61
CA ILE A 227 5.39 15.79 12.74
C ILE A 227 5.72 16.28 14.16
N ALA A 228 4.91 17.22 14.70
CA ALA A 228 5.12 17.74 16.05
C ALA A 228 5.06 16.64 17.13
N LYS A 229 4.16 15.66 17.00
CA LYS A 229 4.08 14.51 17.92
C LYS A 229 5.22 13.51 17.69
N LEU A 230 5.61 13.23 16.44
CA LEU A 230 6.76 12.36 16.15
C LEU A 230 8.07 12.95 16.67
N LYS A 231 8.24 14.26 16.63
CA LYS A 231 9.40 14.95 17.23
C LYS A 231 9.48 14.87 18.78
N GLN A 232 8.41 14.43 19.44
CA GLN A 232 8.41 14.13 20.87
C GLN A 232 8.90 12.71 21.20
N THR A 233 9.08 11.88 20.18
CA THR A 233 9.67 10.55 20.28
C THR A 233 11.17 10.57 19.96
N ASN A 234 11.85 9.42 20.02
CA ASN A 234 13.27 9.29 19.66
C ASN A 234 13.52 9.26 18.14
N ILE A 235 12.47 9.45 17.33
CA ILE A 235 12.61 9.47 15.86
C ILE A 235 13.12 10.82 15.39
N LYS A 236 14.13 10.83 14.54
CA LYS A 236 14.60 12.03 13.83
C LYS A 236 13.75 12.21 12.56
N VAL A 237 12.88 13.21 12.57
CA VAL A 237 12.12 13.63 11.38
C VAL A 237 13.01 14.46 10.49
N LEU A 238 13.10 14.10 9.21
CA LEU A 238 13.86 14.82 8.20
C LEU A 238 12.91 15.62 7.30
N GLU A 239 12.98 16.96 7.38
CA GLU A 239 12.12 17.88 6.63
C GLU A 239 12.98 18.69 5.66
N ASN A 240 13.29 18.16 4.47
CA ASN A 240 14.21 18.73 3.49
C ASN A 240 15.60 18.98 4.07
N GLU A 241 16.11 18.05 4.85
CA GLU A 241 17.40 18.17 5.53
C GLU A 241 18.25 16.90 5.41
N SER A 242 19.54 17.05 5.71
CA SER A 242 20.50 15.96 5.71
C SER A 242 21.17 15.81 7.05
N ILE A 243 21.55 14.57 7.38
CA ILE A 243 22.36 14.24 8.55
C ILE A 243 23.58 13.43 8.12
N ASP A 244 24.72 13.81 8.68
CA ASP A 244 26.00 13.10 8.46
C ASP A 244 26.11 11.95 9.49
N LEU A 245 26.19 10.72 9.00
CA LEU A 245 26.31 9.50 9.79
C LEU A 245 27.67 8.81 9.59
N GLY A 246 28.70 9.61 9.33
CA GLY A 246 30.08 9.13 9.14
C GLY A 246 30.35 8.70 7.70
N LYS A 247 30.21 7.42 7.38
CA LYS A 247 30.44 6.91 6.00
C LYS A 247 29.31 7.28 5.03
N ILE A 248 28.11 7.56 5.53
CA ILE A 248 26.96 7.91 4.74
C ILE A 248 26.42 9.30 5.11
N VAL A 249 25.77 9.96 4.16
CA VAL A 249 24.89 11.11 4.41
C VAL A 249 23.47 10.66 4.11
N LEU A 250 22.61 10.77 5.12
CA LEU A 250 21.19 10.45 5.00
C LEU A 250 20.39 11.75 4.84
N SER A 251 19.72 11.90 3.72
CA SER A 251 18.88 13.05 3.38
C SER A 251 17.41 12.64 3.34
N GLY A 252 16.53 13.53 3.76
CA GLY A 252 15.09 13.30 3.69
C GLY A 252 14.36 14.53 3.14
N ILE A 253 13.39 14.30 2.28
CA ILE A 253 12.54 15.34 1.70
C ILE A 253 11.08 15.19 2.14
N ASN A 254 10.38 16.31 2.21
CA ASN A 254 8.94 16.31 2.34
C ASN A 254 8.29 15.64 1.14
N ASP A 255 7.15 14.99 1.34
CA ASP A 255 6.40 14.41 0.22
C ASP A 255 5.89 15.49 -0.74
N LEU A 256 5.75 15.13 -2.03
CA LEU A 256 5.21 16.00 -3.09
C LEU A 256 3.84 16.60 -2.72
N LYS A 257 3.05 15.87 -1.93
CA LYS A 257 1.74 16.35 -1.45
C LYS A 257 1.87 17.57 -0.56
N GLY A 258 2.98 17.72 0.15
CA GLY A 258 3.26 18.83 1.06
C GLY A 258 3.15 20.20 0.42
N ALA A 259 3.42 20.33 -0.89
CA ALA A 259 3.29 21.58 -1.62
C ALA A 259 1.89 22.22 -1.49
N LYS A 260 0.82 21.40 -1.38
CA LYS A 260 -0.56 21.89 -1.21
C LYS A 260 -0.87 22.36 0.21
N TYR A 261 0.02 22.10 1.15
CA TYR A 261 -0.13 22.37 2.59
C TYR A 261 0.95 23.31 3.13
N GLY A 262 1.69 24.00 2.25
CA GLY A 262 2.73 24.94 2.64
C GLY A 262 4.04 24.30 3.09
N MET A 263 4.21 23.01 2.85
CA MET A 263 5.40 22.21 3.19
C MET A 263 6.00 21.55 1.93
N PRO A 264 6.44 22.33 0.92
CA PRO A 264 6.90 21.77 -0.34
C PRO A 264 8.16 20.93 -0.15
N MET A 265 8.34 19.95 -1.04
CA MET A 265 9.63 19.30 -1.24
C MET A 265 10.65 20.32 -1.70
N ASP A 266 11.84 20.30 -1.10
CA ASP A 266 12.97 21.15 -1.48
C ASP A 266 14.30 20.39 -1.37
N LEU A 267 15.04 20.32 -2.48
CA LEU A 267 16.38 19.72 -2.54
C LEU A 267 17.50 20.73 -2.29
N ALA A 268 17.23 22.04 -2.36
CA ALA A 268 18.27 23.05 -2.25
C ALA A 268 19.01 23.04 -0.89
N PRO A 269 18.34 22.89 0.28
CA PRO A 269 19.03 22.75 1.56
C PRO A 269 19.93 21.50 1.62
N ILE A 270 19.48 20.41 0.98
CA ILE A 270 20.23 19.15 0.92
C ILE A 270 21.50 19.33 0.09
N TYR A 271 21.39 19.91 -1.11
CA TYR A 271 22.54 20.13 -1.99
C TYR A 271 23.58 21.11 -1.42
N LYS A 272 23.15 22.05 -0.58
CA LYS A 272 24.06 22.97 0.10
C LYS A 272 25.00 22.24 1.06
N ASN A 273 24.55 21.18 1.70
CA ASN A 273 25.28 20.38 2.68
C ASN A 273 25.77 19.04 2.12
N PHE A 274 25.73 18.89 0.79
CA PHE A 274 26.06 17.64 0.11
C PHE A 274 27.56 17.33 0.20
N ASN A 275 27.92 16.08 0.44
CA ASN A 275 29.31 15.62 0.48
C ASN A 275 29.53 14.52 -0.55
N ASP A 276 30.21 14.87 -1.65
CA ASP A 276 30.49 13.95 -2.77
C ASP A 276 31.49 12.83 -2.41
N THR A 277 32.18 12.91 -1.26
CA THR A 277 33.15 11.88 -0.81
C THR A 277 32.46 10.75 0.00
N LYS A 278 31.20 10.91 0.34
CA LYS A 278 30.42 9.96 1.13
C LYS A 278 29.35 9.29 0.28
N TYR A 279 28.81 8.18 0.78
CA TYR A 279 27.67 7.53 0.16
C TYR A 279 26.37 8.28 0.54
N ASN A 280 25.71 8.84 -0.46
CA ASN A 280 24.57 9.73 -0.27
C ASN A 280 23.27 9.00 -0.49
N ILE A 281 22.42 8.98 0.53
CA ILE A 281 21.11 8.31 0.53
C ILE A 281 20.02 9.37 0.62
N LEU A 282 19.01 9.26 -0.25
CA LEU A 282 17.81 10.09 -0.20
C LEU A 282 16.61 9.26 0.22
N LEU A 283 15.88 9.72 1.22
CA LEU A 283 14.54 9.23 1.56
C LEU A 283 13.50 10.12 0.85
N ALA A 284 12.72 9.53 -0.06
CA ALA A 284 11.68 10.21 -0.83
C ALA A 284 10.50 9.25 -0.97
N HIS A 285 9.38 9.55 -0.31
CA HIS A 285 8.27 8.60 -0.23
C HIS A 285 7.74 8.16 -1.61
N GLN A 286 7.45 9.11 -2.52
CA GLN A 286 6.93 8.77 -3.85
C GLN A 286 8.06 8.54 -4.86
N PRO A 287 8.14 7.36 -5.51
CA PRO A 287 9.23 7.05 -6.45
C PRO A 287 9.20 7.89 -7.74
N VAL A 288 8.08 8.52 -8.07
CA VAL A 288 7.96 9.42 -9.23
C VAL A 288 8.95 10.60 -9.15
N VAL A 289 9.41 10.97 -7.96
CA VAL A 289 10.48 11.97 -7.74
C VAL A 289 11.71 11.64 -8.59
N ALA A 290 12.05 10.36 -8.78
CA ALA A 290 13.17 9.94 -9.59
C ALA A 290 12.99 10.17 -11.11
N LYS A 291 11.78 10.50 -11.55
CA LYS A 291 11.50 10.90 -12.94
C LYS A 291 11.44 12.42 -13.12
N GLU A 292 11.00 13.11 -12.09
CA GLU A 292 10.71 14.55 -12.17
C GLU A 292 11.90 15.42 -11.78
N PHE A 293 12.87 14.85 -11.03
CA PHE A 293 14.00 15.60 -10.49
C PHE A 293 15.33 14.92 -10.81
N ASP A 294 16.39 15.72 -10.98
CA ASP A 294 17.75 15.20 -11.12
C ASP A 294 18.28 14.73 -9.77
N LEU A 295 18.36 13.42 -9.61
CA LEU A 295 18.88 12.74 -8.41
C LEU A 295 20.27 12.12 -8.65
N SER A 296 20.95 12.48 -9.73
CA SER A 296 22.24 11.88 -10.16
C SER A 296 23.38 12.02 -9.13
N ARG A 297 23.26 12.95 -8.19
CA ARG A 297 24.22 13.11 -7.09
C ARG A 297 24.09 12.05 -6.01
N PHE A 298 22.92 11.48 -5.79
CA PHE A 298 22.70 10.43 -4.81
C PHE A 298 23.18 9.06 -5.32
N ASP A 299 23.64 8.23 -4.41
CA ASP A 299 24.01 6.84 -4.70
C ASP A 299 22.82 5.90 -4.53
N LEU A 300 21.91 6.23 -3.59
CA LEU A 300 20.71 5.45 -3.31
C LEU A 300 19.53 6.37 -3.01
N VAL A 301 18.39 6.04 -3.60
CA VAL A 301 17.08 6.62 -3.26
C VAL A 301 16.19 5.52 -2.69
N LEU A 302 15.55 5.79 -1.56
CA LEU A 302 14.62 4.87 -0.90
C LEU A 302 13.20 5.45 -0.97
N SER A 303 12.27 4.68 -1.55
CA SER A 303 10.88 5.08 -1.74
C SER A 303 9.90 4.00 -1.31
N GLY A 304 8.65 4.39 -1.03
CA GLY A 304 7.51 3.53 -0.74
C GLY A 304 6.34 3.81 -1.68
N HIS A 305 5.17 4.13 -1.11
CA HIS A 305 3.96 4.65 -1.76
C HIS A 305 3.19 3.67 -2.64
N THR A 306 3.85 2.81 -3.35
CA THR A 306 3.25 2.00 -4.43
C THR A 306 2.47 0.79 -3.93
N HIS A 307 2.77 0.29 -2.71
CA HIS A 307 2.26 -0.98 -2.17
C HIS A 307 2.40 -2.17 -3.14
N ALA A 308 3.29 -2.11 -4.13
CA ALA A 308 3.34 -3.04 -5.27
C ALA A 308 1.96 -3.16 -5.98
N GLY A 309 1.12 -2.12 -5.91
CA GLY A 309 -0.25 -2.09 -6.39
C GLY A 309 -1.27 -2.76 -5.50
N GLN A 310 -0.89 -3.30 -4.34
CA GLN A 310 -1.70 -3.94 -3.30
C GLN A 310 -2.61 -5.09 -3.76
N ILE A 311 -3.36 -4.93 -4.87
CA ILE A 311 -4.24 -5.95 -5.45
C ILE A 311 -4.03 -5.98 -6.97
N PHE A 312 -3.42 -7.05 -7.49
CA PHE A 312 -3.30 -7.21 -8.94
C PHE A 312 -4.70 -7.27 -9.60
N PRO A 313 -4.95 -6.59 -10.74
CA PRO A 313 -3.99 -5.92 -11.64
C PRO A 313 -3.84 -4.41 -11.41
N PHE A 314 -4.24 -3.87 -10.25
CA PHE A 314 -4.12 -2.45 -9.96
C PHE A 314 -2.66 -1.95 -10.01
N SER A 315 -1.70 -2.88 -9.81
CA SER A 315 -0.26 -2.64 -10.04
C SER A 315 0.08 -2.02 -11.40
N ILE A 316 -0.71 -2.31 -12.45
CA ILE A 316 -0.51 -1.74 -13.78
C ILE A 316 -0.76 -0.22 -13.76
N PHE A 317 -1.83 0.23 -13.09
CA PHE A 317 -2.15 1.65 -12.96
C PHE A 317 -1.11 2.38 -12.11
N VAL A 318 -0.68 1.76 -11.00
CA VAL A 318 0.38 2.31 -10.15
C VAL A 318 1.69 2.46 -10.93
N LEU A 319 2.08 1.44 -11.71
CA LEU A 319 3.27 1.51 -12.57
C LEU A 319 3.16 2.64 -13.61
N MET A 320 2.00 2.81 -14.23
CA MET A 320 1.78 3.89 -15.21
C MET A 320 1.88 5.27 -14.56
N GLN A 321 1.38 5.45 -13.34
CA GLN A 321 1.39 6.71 -12.62
C GLN A 321 2.77 7.03 -12.04
N GLN A 322 3.37 6.09 -11.32
CA GLN A 322 4.62 6.29 -10.59
C GLN A 322 5.87 6.01 -11.44
N GLY A 323 5.73 5.17 -12.48
CA GLY A 323 6.83 4.73 -13.34
C GLY A 323 7.68 3.62 -12.75
N PHE A 324 7.51 3.35 -11.46
CA PHE A 324 8.17 2.29 -10.71
C PHE A 324 7.12 1.56 -9.88
N LEU A 325 7.33 0.27 -9.63
CA LEU A 325 6.36 -0.52 -8.88
C LEU A 325 6.93 -0.97 -7.53
N HIS A 326 7.92 -1.84 -7.52
CA HIS A 326 8.66 -2.27 -6.34
C HIS A 326 9.97 -2.95 -6.73
N GLY A 327 10.94 -2.97 -5.80
CA GLY A 327 12.25 -3.57 -6.03
C GLY A 327 13.33 -2.56 -6.36
N LEU A 328 14.46 -3.04 -6.86
CA LEU A 328 15.65 -2.25 -7.15
C LEU A 328 15.67 -1.85 -8.63
N TYR A 329 15.95 -0.57 -8.88
CA TYR A 329 16.09 0.03 -10.21
C TYR A 329 17.41 0.79 -10.30
N GLU A 330 18.00 0.83 -11.48
CA GLU A 330 19.07 1.73 -11.83
C GLU A 330 18.47 2.95 -12.55
N ILE A 331 18.57 4.14 -11.95
CA ILE A 331 17.95 5.38 -12.47
C ILE A 331 18.98 6.39 -13.01
N GLY A 332 20.27 6.07 -12.92
CA GLY A 332 21.38 6.89 -13.38
C GLY A 332 22.65 6.07 -13.48
N LYS A 333 23.77 6.72 -13.79
CA LYS A 333 25.06 6.02 -13.91
C LYS A 333 25.51 5.37 -12.59
N LYS A 334 25.26 6.02 -11.45
CA LYS A 334 25.57 5.51 -10.11
C LYS A 334 24.34 5.34 -9.22
N THR A 335 23.25 6.04 -9.52
CA THR A 335 22.09 6.16 -8.65
C THR A 335 21.20 4.93 -8.76
N LYS A 336 20.98 4.28 -7.65
CA LYS A 336 20.00 3.20 -7.50
C LYS A 336 18.75 3.72 -6.79
N LEU A 337 17.59 3.22 -7.20
CA LEU A 337 16.31 3.46 -6.53
C LEU A 337 15.78 2.14 -6.01
N TYR A 338 15.49 2.06 -4.72
CA TYR A 338 14.72 0.95 -4.16
C TYR A 338 13.32 1.43 -3.81
N VAL A 339 12.32 0.76 -4.35
CA VAL A 339 10.90 1.01 -4.06
C VAL A 339 10.37 -0.12 -3.20
N SER A 340 9.99 0.19 -1.96
CA SER A 340 9.38 -0.78 -1.06
C SER A 340 7.94 -1.08 -1.47
N SER A 341 7.52 -2.32 -1.26
CA SER A 341 6.12 -2.72 -1.39
C SER A 341 5.26 -2.38 -0.17
N GLY A 342 5.86 -1.73 0.84
CA GLY A 342 5.18 -1.31 2.07
C GLY A 342 5.04 -2.41 3.12
N ALA A 343 4.97 -2.01 4.38
CA ALA A 343 4.80 -2.91 5.52
C ALA A 343 3.33 -3.19 5.84
N GLY A 344 2.47 -2.17 5.76
CA GLY A 344 1.05 -2.26 6.02
C GLY A 344 0.19 -2.32 4.75
N PHE A 345 -0.99 -1.76 4.83
CA PHE A 345 -1.93 -1.60 3.70
C PHE A 345 -2.86 -0.42 3.97
N TRP A 346 -3.46 0.14 2.93
CA TRP A 346 -4.48 1.18 3.06
C TRP A 346 -5.76 0.80 2.30
N GLY A 347 -6.90 1.44 2.65
CA GLY A 347 -8.18 1.14 2.00
C GLY A 347 -8.62 -0.31 2.24
N PRO A 348 -8.81 -1.14 1.20
CA PRO A 348 -9.27 -2.53 1.35
C PRO A 348 -8.22 -3.41 2.05
N SER A 349 -8.65 -4.11 3.12
CA SER A 349 -7.79 -4.99 3.95
C SER A 349 -7.41 -6.28 3.22
N ILE A 350 -6.76 -6.17 2.08
CA ILE A 350 -6.35 -7.31 1.25
C ILE A 350 -5.06 -6.99 0.48
N ARG A 351 -4.14 -7.97 0.41
CA ARG A 351 -2.98 -7.95 -0.49
C ARG A 351 -2.98 -9.20 -1.38
N PHE A 352 -3.07 -8.99 -2.69
CA PHE A 352 -3.08 -10.09 -3.67
C PHE A 352 -2.03 -9.88 -4.74
N LEU A 353 -1.07 -10.81 -4.84
CA LEU A 353 0.11 -10.74 -5.72
C LEU A 353 1.00 -9.50 -5.47
N ALA A 354 0.87 -8.89 -4.30
CA ALA A 354 1.62 -7.72 -3.85
C ALA A 354 2.06 -7.95 -2.38
N PRO A 355 3.16 -8.69 -2.15
CA PRO A 355 3.63 -9.01 -0.81
C PRO A 355 4.08 -7.77 -0.06
N SER A 356 3.80 -7.69 1.25
CA SER A 356 4.41 -6.70 2.14
C SER A 356 5.84 -7.10 2.50
N GLU A 357 6.67 -6.13 2.91
CA GLU A 357 8.07 -6.39 3.26
C GLU A 357 8.61 -5.44 4.33
N ILE A 358 9.57 -5.93 5.11
CA ILE A 358 10.57 -5.16 5.84
C ILE A 358 11.88 -5.37 5.09
N VAL A 359 12.58 -4.31 4.73
CA VAL A 359 13.79 -4.43 3.89
C VAL A 359 15.03 -4.18 4.73
N ILE A 360 16.01 -5.08 4.64
CA ILE A 360 17.36 -4.87 5.17
C ILE A 360 18.29 -4.58 4.00
N ILE A 361 18.71 -3.33 3.88
CA ILE A 361 19.63 -2.88 2.85
C ILE A 361 21.04 -3.02 3.38
N ARG A 362 21.90 -3.72 2.63
CA ARG A 362 23.32 -3.91 2.91
C ARG A 362 24.16 -3.05 1.95
N LEU A 363 24.92 -2.14 2.55
CA LEU A 363 25.81 -1.21 1.83
C LEU A 363 27.26 -1.66 1.89
#